data_2ed3be06cf2d8f67237ad8fe519f3a67
#
_entry.id   2ed3be06cf2d8f67237ad8fe519f3a67
#
_cell.length_a   1.000
_cell.length_b   1.000
_cell.length_c   1.000
_cell.angle_alpha   90.00
_cell.angle_beta   90.00
_cell.angle_gamma   90.00
#
_symmetry.space_group_name_H-M   'P 1'
#
loop_
_entity.id
_entity.type
_entity.pdbx_description
1 polymer ?
#
loop_
_entity_poly.entity_id
_entity_poly.type
_entity_poly.pdbx_seq_one_letter_code
_entity_poly.pdbx_strand_id
1 'polypeptide(L)'
;MRARTKLFVLILTAIASLHLTACSGGGSGTSSPNPTPAIHNQWTWVGGANFTGQSGIYGTEGIAAASNTPGARAEATSWIDPSGNFWLFGGNGNDASASAPGNNLIELGDYRNDLWKYSGGQWTWMGGSNLADQPAVYGIQATPAPGNIPGPRFTAASWTDSAGSLWLFGGGTYTVTRGGTEFGVTSYLNDLWKYSAGQWTWMGGSSTPNQSGTYGVQGVAATGNIPGGRLAGVTWTDSSGYLWLFGGQAIDSTGATGLLNELWRYGAGQWAWMGGSNLINQPGFYGTQGTPAPANIPGAREQAFSWTDSSGDLWLFGGDGCDSQGTYGFLNDLWRFSAGQWTWMGGSNLVYQASNFGSQGTPAPTNTPGARTGGVSWTDASGNPWLFGGLAYDSTRGLMFLNDVWKYSAGQWTWIGGSNAIDQQGIYGTEGTPSAANVPGGRLHAVGWADASGKLWLFGGATPNPNPTVAAAGGQDFQNDLWTYQP
;
A
#
# COMPACT_ATOMS: atom_id res chain seq x y z
N MET A 1 -53.60 -28.77 27.70
CA MET A 1 -54.39 -27.94 28.64
C MET A 1 -53.56 -26.83 29.22
N ARG A 2 -54.14 -25.66 29.27
CA ARG A 2 -53.69 -24.35 29.75
C ARG A 2 -52.91 -23.48 28.75
N ALA A 3 -53.70 -22.63 28.09
CA ALA A 3 -53.36 -21.42 27.38
C ALA A 3 -52.79 -20.37 28.36
N ARG A 4 -51.79 -19.60 27.90
CA ARG A 4 -51.40 -18.32 28.53
C ARG A 4 -51.48 -17.22 27.49
N THR A 5 -52.40 -16.31 27.73
CA THR A 5 -52.73 -15.08 27.06
C THR A 5 -51.57 -14.10 27.14
N LYS A 6 -51.18 -13.52 26.02
CA LYS A 6 -50.25 -12.37 25.97
C LYS A 6 -51.07 -11.08 25.91
N LEU A 7 -50.82 -10.21 26.89
CA LEU A 7 -51.39 -8.88 27.03
C LEU A 7 -50.57 -7.90 26.18
N PHE A 8 -51.19 -7.23 25.20
CA PHE A 8 -50.64 -6.09 24.46
C PHE A 8 -50.94 -4.81 25.24
N VAL A 9 -49.88 -4.05 25.59
CA VAL A 9 -50.01 -2.69 26.14
C VAL A 9 -49.76 -1.72 25.00
N LEU A 10 -50.79 -0.98 24.63
CA LEU A 10 -50.77 0.15 23.68
C LEU A 10 -50.41 1.42 24.47
N ILE A 11 -49.29 2.07 24.14
CA ILE A 11 -48.95 3.39 24.66
C ILE A 11 -49.28 4.39 23.57
N LEU A 12 -50.33 5.22 23.80
CA LEU A 12 -50.67 6.40 23.01
C LEU A 12 -49.80 7.57 23.50
N THR A 13 -49.00 8.16 22.65
CA THR A 13 -48.36 9.47 22.90
C THR A 13 -49.11 10.55 22.17
N ALA A 14 -49.62 11.50 22.94
CA ALA A 14 -50.36 12.67 22.45
C ALA A 14 -49.38 13.71 21.85
N ILE A 15 -49.67 14.17 20.64
CA ILE A 15 -49.02 15.28 19.99
C ILE A 15 -49.73 16.59 20.39
N ALA A 16 -49.05 17.44 21.13
CA ALA A 16 -49.53 18.80 21.41
C ALA A 16 -49.08 19.73 20.28
N SER A 17 -50.02 20.26 19.52
CA SER A 17 -49.80 21.28 18.49
C SER A 17 -49.77 22.67 19.14
N LEU A 18 -48.62 23.34 19.07
CA LEU A 18 -48.50 24.75 19.43
C LEU A 18 -48.65 25.60 18.16
N HIS A 19 -49.72 26.40 18.07
CA HIS A 19 -49.89 27.41 17.03
C HIS A 19 -49.18 28.70 17.47
N LEU A 20 -48.14 29.08 16.75
CA LEU A 20 -47.62 30.45 16.83
C LEU A 20 -48.09 31.26 15.63
N THR A 21 -48.81 32.35 15.92
CA THR A 21 -49.25 33.36 14.95
C THR A 21 -48.05 34.11 14.40
N ALA A 22 -47.95 34.14 13.06
CA ALA A 22 -46.95 34.91 12.35
C ALA A 22 -47.26 36.41 12.34
N CYS A 23 -46.27 37.24 12.65
CA CYS A 23 -46.28 38.68 12.38
C CYS A 23 -45.48 38.92 11.09
N SER A 24 -46.10 39.47 10.07
CA SER A 24 -45.51 39.76 8.77
C SER A 24 -44.58 40.98 8.85
N GLY A 25 -43.31 40.78 8.62
CA GLY A 25 -42.33 41.83 8.31
C GLY A 25 -41.53 41.42 7.06
N GLY A 26 -41.82 42.13 5.95
CA GLY A 26 -41.11 41.93 4.70
C GLY A 26 -39.64 42.37 4.78
N GLY A 27 -38.72 41.45 4.59
CA GLY A 27 -37.31 41.67 4.33
C GLY A 27 -36.85 40.67 3.32
N SER A 28 -36.52 41.12 2.10
CA SER A 28 -35.92 40.33 1.06
C SER A 28 -34.46 40.01 1.45
N GLY A 29 -34.28 38.97 2.29
CA GLY A 29 -32.98 38.39 2.55
C GLY A 29 -32.71 37.27 1.56
N THR A 30 -31.75 37.45 0.69
CA THR A 30 -31.16 36.37 -0.09
C THR A 30 -30.56 35.38 0.90
N SER A 31 -31.22 34.26 1.09
CA SER A 31 -30.66 33.14 1.86
C SER A 31 -29.43 32.63 1.12
N SER A 32 -28.24 32.91 1.66
CA SER A 32 -27.04 32.17 1.29
C SER A 32 -27.35 30.68 1.43
N PRO A 33 -26.98 29.82 0.45
CA PRO A 33 -27.16 28.40 0.61
C PRO A 33 -26.39 27.97 1.87
N ASN A 34 -27.08 27.28 2.76
CA ASN A 34 -26.48 26.70 3.95
C ASN A 34 -25.27 25.84 3.46
N PRO A 35 -24.04 26.04 3.97
CA PRO A 35 -22.93 25.23 3.52
C PRO A 35 -23.30 23.78 3.72
N THR A 36 -23.23 23.00 2.65
CA THR A 36 -23.37 21.53 2.73
C THR A 36 -22.43 21.05 3.81
N PRO A 37 -22.89 20.24 4.79
CA PRO A 37 -22.01 19.72 5.82
C PRO A 37 -20.79 19.08 5.17
N ALA A 38 -19.59 19.40 5.64
CA ALA A 38 -18.39 18.80 5.14
C ALA A 38 -18.47 17.28 5.36
N ILE A 39 -18.27 16.52 4.29
CA ILE A 39 -18.29 15.05 4.32
C ILE A 39 -16.95 14.62 4.89
N HIS A 40 -16.93 14.16 6.15
CA HIS A 40 -15.73 13.67 6.80
C HIS A 40 -15.88 12.19 7.15
N ASN A 41 -14.78 11.46 7.14
CA ASN A 41 -14.68 10.04 7.51
C ASN A 41 -15.62 9.13 6.70
N GLN A 42 -15.76 9.40 5.40
CA GLN A 42 -16.60 8.60 4.51
C GLN A 42 -15.82 8.11 3.30
N TRP A 43 -16.08 6.87 2.92
CA TRP A 43 -15.61 6.30 1.69
C TRP A 43 -16.56 6.61 0.53
N THR A 44 -15.98 6.79 -0.64
CA THR A 44 -16.70 6.89 -1.91
C THR A 44 -16.09 5.90 -2.88
N TRP A 45 -16.89 4.99 -3.41
CA TRP A 45 -16.51 4.18 -4.56
C TRP A 45 -16.57 5.05 -5.82
N VAL A 46 -15.42 5.24 -6.49
CA VAL A 46 -15.27 6.22 -7.59
C VAL A 46 -15.29 5.54 -8.95
N GLY A 47 -14.95 4.26 -9.02
CA GLY A 47 -14.90 3.51 -10.28
C GLY A 47 -14.29 2.13 -10.11
N GLY A 48 -14.12 1.45 -11.23
CA GLY A 48 -13.74 0.04 -11.27
C GLY A 48 -14.92 -0.89 -10.94
N ALA A 49 -14.70 -2.18 -10.98
CA ALA A 49 -15.75 -3.15 -10.71
C ALA A 49 -15.97 -3.35 -9.20
N ASN A 50 -17.21 -3.65 -8.82
CA ASN A 50 -17.56 -4.07 -7.46
C ASN A 50 -17.52 -5.60 -7.28
N PHE A 51 -16.84 -6.29 -8.18
CA PHE A 51 -16.57 -7.73 -8.18
C PHE A 51 -15.12 -7.97 -8.61
N THR A 52 -14.60 -9.14 -8.31
CA THR A 52 -13.21 -9.54 -8.52
C THR A 52 -12.92 -9.99 -9.95
N GLY A 53 -11.63 -10.03 -10.33
CA GLY A 53 -11.17 -10.64 -11.56
C GLY A 53 -11.44 -9.85 -12.85
N GLN A 54 -11.71 -8.55 -12.76
CA GLN A 54 -11.98 -7.72 -13.93
C GLN A 54 -10.75 -7.55 -14.81
N SER A 55 -10.91 -7.77 -16.12
CA SER A 55 -9.88 -7.53 -17.14
C SER A 55 -9.59 -6.04 -17.31
N GLY A 56 -8.37 -5.70 -17.73
CA GLY A 56 -8.00 -4.33 -18.08
C GLY A 56 -8.63 -3.86 -19.40
N ILE A 57 -9.05 -2.60 -19.47
CA ILE A 57 -9.51 -1.93 -20.70
C ILE A 57 -8.49 -0.83 -21.02
N TYR A 58 -7.66 -1.09 -22.04
CA TYR A 58 -6.48 -0.27 -22.32
C TYR A 58 -6.76 0.93 -23.24
N GLY A 59 -7.69 0.81 -24.16
CA GLY A 59 -7.95 1.86 -25.16
C GLY A 59 -6.75 2.11 -26.07
N THR A 60 -6.49 3.37 -26.39
CA THR A 60 -5.32 3.80 -27.18
C THR A 60 -4.25 4.35 -26.23
N GLU A 61 -3.00 3.90 -26.41
CA GLU A 61 -1.85 4.38 -25.62
C GLU A 61 -1.72 5.90 -25.67
N GLY A 62 -1.54 6.50 -24.50
CA GLY A 62 -1.42 7.95 -24.32
C GLY A 62 -2.75 8.71 -24.37
N ILE A 63 -3.89 8.05 -24.62
CA ILE A 63 -5.20 8.69 -24.72
C ILE A 63 -6.04 8.35 -23.49
N ALA A 64 -6.44 9.37 -22.72
CA ALA A 64 -7.37 9.21 -21.61
C ALA A 64 -8.78 8.91 -22.11
N ALA A 65 -9.49 8.00 -21.47
CA ALA A 65 -10.89 7.71 -21.78
C ALA A 65 -11.62 7.21 -20.52
N ALA A 66 -12.91 7.52 -20.41
CA ALA A 66 -13.73 7.10 -19.28
C ALA A 66 -13.88 5.56 -19.18
N SER A 67 -13.72 4.86 -20.30
CA SER A 67 -13.74 3.40 -20.32
C SER A 67 -12.43 2.74 -19.91
N ASN A 68 -11.31 3.48 -19.93
CA ASN A 68 -10.02 2.91 -19.61
C ASN A 68 -9.96 2.53 -18.13
N THR A 69 -9.43 1.36 -17.85
CA THR A 69 -9.19 0.91 -16.47
C THR A 69 -8.09 -0.14 -16.43
N PRO A 70 -7.16 -0.06 -15.47
CA PRO A 70 -6.26 -1.17 -15.23
C PRO A 70 -7.02 -2.43 -14.84
N GLY A 71 -6.54 -3.60 -15.21
CA GLY A 71 -7.12 -4.87 -14.77
C GLY A 71 -6.99 -5.06 -13.25
N ALA A 72 -7.84 -5.91 -12.70
CA ALA A 72 -7.81 -6.29 -11.29
C ALA A 72 -6.42 -6.82 -10.92
N ARG A 73 -5.80 -6.24 -9.88
CA ARG A 73 -4.41 -6.52 -9.50
C ARG A 73 -4.07 -6.20 -8.08
N ALA A 74 -3.02 -6.86 -7.59
CA ALA A 74 -2.34 -6.58 -6.35
C ALA A 74 -0.84 -6.39 -6.60
N GLU A 75 -0.10 -5.95 -5.57
CA GLU A 75 1.37 -5.87 -5.62
C GLU A 75 1.94 -4.92 -6.69
N ALA A 76 1.11 -4.04 -7.23
CA ALA A 76 1.55 -3.01 -8.16
C ALA A 76 2.38 -1.94 -7.44
N THR A 77 3.23 -1.28 -8.20
CA THR A 77 4.01 -0.13 -7.74
C THR A 77 3.29 1.17 -8.11
N SER A 78 3.33 2.18 -7.23
CA SER A 78 2.62 3.43 -7.46
C SER A 78 3.44 4.66 -7.12
N TRP A 79 3.09 5.80 -7.73
CA TRP A 79 3.68 7.12 -7.52
C TRP A 79 2.64 8.22 -7.59
N ILE A 80 2.98 9.38 -7.01
CA ILE A 80 2.33 10.66 -7.28
C ILE A 80 3.37 11.58 -7.92
N ASP A 81 3.02 12.17 -9.07
CA ASP A 81 3.86 13.20 -9.66
C ASP A 81 3.58 14.59 -9.03
N PRO A 82 4.45 15.60 -9.21
CA PRO A 82 4.25 16.93 -8.64
C PRO A 82 2.98 17.67 -9.10
N SER A 83 2.34 17.19 -10.17
CA SER A 83 1.05 17.70 -10.65
C SER A 83 -0.15 17.02 -9.95
N GLY A 84 0.10 16.07 -9.02
CA GLY A 84 -0.93 15.33 -8.31
C GLY A 84 -1.55 14.19 -9.12
N ASN A 85 -0.95 13.79 -10.24
CA ASN A 85 -1.42 12.62 -10.98
C ASN A 85 -0.92 11.34 -10.32
N PHE A 86 -1.77 10.31 -10.33
CA PHE A 86 -1.42 8.99 -9.82
C PHE A 86 -0.85 8.14 -10.95
N TRP A 87 0.18 7.38 -10.64
CA TRP A 87 0.83 6.47 -11.56
C TRP A 87 0.85 5.06 -10.96
N LEU A 88 0.65 4.06 -11.82
CA LEU A 88 0.60 2.65 -11.44
C LEU A 88 1.44 1.84 -12.43
N PHE A 89 2.25 0.93 -11.96
CA PHE A 89 3.07 0.04 -12.78
C PHE A 89 3.02 -1.40 -12.30
N GLY A 90 2.81 -2.32 -13.23
CA GLY A 90 3.02 -3.73 -12.99
C GLY A 90 2.05 -4.38 -12.00
N GLY A 91 2.58 -5.23 -11.15
CA GLY A 91 1.83 -6.06 -10.21
C GLY A 91 1.42 -7.41 -10.78
N ASN A 92 0.75 -8.19 -9.94
CA ASN A 92 0.14 -9.47 -10.29
C ASN A 92 -1.37 -9.25 -10.55
N GLY A 93 -1.91 -9.72 -11.66
CA GLY A 93 -3.32 -9.49 -11.95
C GLY A 93 -3.76 -9.78 -13.38
N ASN A 94 -4.98 -9.37 -13.72
CA ASN A 94 -5.64 -9.67 -14.99
C ASN A 94 -5.19 -8.73 -16.12
N ASP A 95 -4.93 -9.26 -17.30
CA ASP A 95 -4.61 -8.51 -18.52
C ASP A 95 -5.83 -8.21 -19.40
N ALA A 96 -5.58 -7.72 -20.63
CA ALA A 96 -6.64 -7.47 -21.59
C ALA A 96 -7.31 -8.76 -22.11
N SER A 97 -6.65 -9.91 -21.97
CA SER A 97 -7.10 -11.20 -22.52
C SER A 97 -7.83 -12.07 -21.51
N ALA A 98 -7.82 -11.70 -20.22
CA ALA A 98 -8.46 -12.50 -19.17
C ALA A 98 -9.94 -12.73 -19.52
N SER A 99 -10.32 -14.00 -19.61
CA SER A 99 -11.68 -14.42 -19.95
C SER A 99 -12.59 -14.25 -18.74
N ALA A 100 -13.74 -13.63 -18.95
CA ALA A 100 -14.95 -13.53 -18.12
C ALA A 100 -14.85 -13.64 -16.57
N PRO A 101 -15.65 -12.84 -15.83
CA PRO A 101 -15.72 -12.88 -14.38
C PRO A 101 -16.07 -14.28 -13.88
N GLY A 102 -15.32 -14.79 -12.90
CA GLY A 102 -15.62 -16.02 -12.19
C GLY A 102 -14.74 -17.24 -12.51
N ASN A 103 -13.82 -17.15 -13.46
CA ASN A 103 -12.83 -18.21 -13.71
C ASN A 103 -11.48 -17.84 -13.12
N ASN A 104 -11.51 -17.40 -11.85
CA ASN A 104 -10.38 -16.84 -11.10
C ASN A 104 -9.48 -17.93 -10.52
N LEU A 105 -9.08 -18.87 -11.30
CA LEU A 105 -7.80 -19.49 -11.02
C LEU A 105 -6.76 -18.48 -11.49
N ILE A 106 -6.29 -17.62 -10.55
CA ILE A 106 -5.06 -16.89 -10.75
C ILE A 106 -4.03 -17.95 -11.08
N GLU A 107 -3.70 -18.08 -12.36
CA GLU A 107 -2.50 -18.81 -12.72
C GLU A 107 -1.37 -18.00 -12.08
N LEU A 108 -0.69 -18.58 -11.08
CA LEU A 108 0.48 -17.99 -10.49
C LEU A 108 1.43 -17.67 -11.64
N GLY A 109 1.62 -16.36 -11.95
CA GLY A 109 2.52 -15.94 -13.00
C GLY A 109 2.03 -14.86 -13.98
N ASP A 110 0.85 -14.27 -13.78
CA ASP A 110 0.36 -13.19 -14.67
C ASP A 110 0.91 -11.82 -14.22
N TYR A 111 2.21 -11.57 -14.45
CA TYR A 111 2.86 -10.33 -14.05
C TYR A 111 2.82 -9.28 -15.15
N ARG A 112 2.67 -8.01 -14.73
CA ARG A 112 2.49 -6.87 -15.61
C ARG A 112 3.75 -6.02 -15.71
N ASN A 113 3.86 -5.32 -16.86
CA ASN A 113 4.79 -4.21 -17.07
C ASN A 113 4.09 -2.99 -17.69
N ASP A 114 2.77 -2.94 -17.59
CA ASP A 114 1.97 -1.82 -18.05
C ASP A 114 2.11 -0.61 -17.10
N LEU A 115 2.20 0.57 -17.69
CA LEU A 115 2.25 1.85 -16.98
C LEU A 115 0.94 2.61 -17.21
N TRP A 116 0.31 3.03 -16.14
CA TRP A 116 -0.94 3.76 -16.15
C TRP A 116 -0.79 5.10 -15.43
N LYS A 117 -1.57 6.07 -15.88
CA LYS A 117 -1.72 7.38 -15.23
C LYS A 117 -3.20 7.66 -14.96
N TYR A 118 -3.54 8.06 -13.74
CA TYR A 118 -4.86 8.57 -13.39
C TYR A 118 -4.80 10.07 -13.21
N SER A 119 -5.57 10.80 -14.01
CA SER A 119 -5.59 12.26 -14.03
C SER A 119 -6.95 12.76 -14.50
N GLY A 120 -7.46 13.82 -13.86
CA GLY A 120 -8.76 14.39 -14.27
C GLY A 120 -9.93 13.40 -14.21
N GLY A 121 -9.89 12.41 -13.33
CA GLY A 121 -10.94 11.40 -13.19
C GLY A 121 -10.88 10.25 -14.20
N GLN A 122 -9.82 10.13 -14.98
CA GLN A 122 -9.69 9.11 -16.04
C GLN A 122 -8.33 8.43 -15.99
N TRP A 123 -8.34 7.14 -16.36
CA TRP A 123 -7.12 6.38 -16.58
C TRP A 123 -6.59 6.56 -18.01
N THR A 124 -5.29 6.60 -18.14
CA THR A 124 -4.56 6.58 -19.40
C THR A 124 -3.53 5.47 -19.36
N TRP A 125 -3.55 4.56 -20.31
CA TRP A 125 -2.46 3.63 -20.53
C TRP A 125 -1.28 4.36 -21.16
N MET A 126 -0.14 4.44 -20.47
CA MET A 126 1.02 5.26 -20.85
C MET A 126 2.14 4.46 -21.51
N GLY A 127 2.04 3.14 -21.55
CA GLY A 127 3.05 2.26 -22.12
C GLY A 127 3.10 0.90 -21.44
N GLY A 128 4.03 0.08 -21.87
CA GLY A 128 4.09 -1.31 -21.46
C GLY A 128 3.14 -2.18 -22.26
N SER A 129 3.08 -3.46 -21.91
CA SER A 129 2.22 -4.38 -22.63
C SER A 129 0.82 -4.49 -22.01
N ASN A 130 -0.21 -4.66 -22.84
CA ASN A 130 -1.54 -5.07 -22.40
C ASN A 130 -1.67 -6.58 -22.16
N LEU A 131 -0.58 -7.34 -22.35
CA LEU A 131 -0.47 -8.77 -22.07
C LEU A 131 0.51 -9.01 -20.92
N ALA A 132 0.32 -10.13 -20.19
CA ALA A 132 1.20 -10.55 -19.14
C ALA A 132 2.58 -10.99 -19.63
N ASP A 133 3.54 -11.03 -18.72
CA ASP A 133 4.85 -11.68 -18.83
C ASP A 133 5.71 -11.25 -20.03
N GLN A 134 5.52 -9.99 -20.47
CA GLN A 134 6.31 -9.47 -21.58
C GLN A 134 7.72 -9.04 -21.12
N PRO A 135 8.79 -9.44 -21.83
CA PRO A 135 10.15 -9.25 -21.36
C PRO A 135 10.55 -7.78 -21.28
N ALA A 136 11.53 -7.48 -20.43
CA ALA A 136 12.16 -6.16 -20.33
C ALA A 136 12.93 -5.81 -21.61
N VAL A 137 13.00 -4.53 -21.94
CA VAL A 137 13.91 -3.98 -22.96
C VAL A 137 14.79 -2.92 -22.28
N TYR A 138 16.04 -3.30 -22.00
CA TYR A 138 16.96 -2.47 -21.21
C TYR A 138 17.56 -1.31 -22.02
N GLY A 139 17.84 -1.50 -23.31
CA GLY A 139 18.57 -0.53 -24.12
C GLY A 139 20.01 -0.28 -23.63
N ILE A 140 20.48 0.95 -23.81
CA ILE A 140 21.80 1.38 -23.33
C ILE A 140 21.64 2.05 -21.96
N GLN A 141 22.44 1.63 -20.97
CA GLN A 141 22.41 2.20 -19.62
C GLN A 141 22.57 3.71 -19.63
N ALA A 142 21.82 4.40 -18.80
CA ALA A 142 21.72 5.85 -18.67
C ALA A 142 21.28 6.61 -19.95
N THR A 143 20.76 5.89 -20.95
CA THR A 143 20.26 6.47 -22.20
C THR A 143 18.76 6.26 -22.32
N PRO A 144 17.92 7.32 -22.27
CA PRO A 144 16.48 7.18 -22.48
C PRO A 144 16.20 6.80 -23.93
N ALA A 145 15.21 5.91 -24.13
CA ALA A 145 14.75 5.56 -25.45
C ALA A 145 13.27 5.14 -25.42
N PRO A 146 12.48 5.40 -26.48
CA PRO A 146 11.05 5.06 -26.52
C PRO A 146 10.76 3.56 -26.38
N GLY A 147 11.72 2.69 -26.76
CA GLY A 147 11.58 1.25 -26.66
C GLY A 147 12.04 0.67 -25.33
N ASN A 148 12.65 1.45 -24.45
CA ASN A 148 13.06 0.96 -23.13
C ASN A 148 11.83 0.69 -22.27
N ILE A 149 11.81 -0.47 -21.58
CA ILE A 149 10.73 -0.82 -20.68
C ILE A 149 11.21 -1.80 -19.60
N PRO A 150 10.89 -1.54 -18.32
CA PRO A 150 11.12 -2.52 -17.27
C PRO A 150 10.30 -3.80 -17.54
N GLY A 151 10.84 -4.95 -17.16
CA GLY A 151 10.12 -6.22 -17.23
C GLY A 151 8.96 -6.30 -16.22
N PRO A 152 8.11 -7.33 -16.37
CA PRO A 152 6.99 -7.57 -15.48
C PRO A 152 7.52 -7.84 -14.07
N ARG A 153 6.88 -7.21 -13.08
CA ARG A 153 7.32 -7.29 -11.70
C ARG A 153 6.24 -6.89 -10.69
N PHE A 154 6.42 -7.37 -9.48
CA PHE A 154 5.56 -7.07 -8.34
C PHE A 154 6.38 -6.53 -7.16
N THR A 155 5.74 -5.77 -6.29
CA THR A 155 6.32 -5.18 -5.06
C THR A 155 7.70 -4.52 -5.24
N ALA A 156 7.91 -3.82 -6.37
CA ALA A 156 9.13 -3.05 -6.58
C ALA A 156 9.15 -1.80 -5.67
N ALA A 157 10.34 -1.39 -5.30
CA ALA A 157 10.58 -0.15 -4.59
C ALA A 157 10.38 1.06 -5.52
N SER A 158 9.76 2.15 -5.02
CA SER A 158 9.40 3.30 -5.83
C SER A 158 9.62 4.63 -5.13
N TRP A 159 10.02 5.65 -5.90
CA TRP A 159 10.19 7.03 -5.44
C TRP A 159 9.80 8.01 -6.54
N THR A 160 9.40 9.23 -6.13
CA THR A 160 9.33 10.40 -7.01
C THR A 160 10.43 11.36 -6.60
N ASP A 161 11.28 11.77 -7.55
CA ASP A 161 12.30 12.77 -7.26
C ASP A 161 11.73 14.20 -7.32
N SER A 162 12.50 15.20 -6.86
CA SER A 162 12.09 16.61 -6.83
C SER A 162 11.83 17.20 -8.23
N ALA A 163 12.31 16.56 -9.29
CA ALA A 163 12.02 16.92 -10.68
C ALA A 163 10.75 16.24 -11.22
N GLY A 164 10.10 15.41 -10.42
CA GLY A 164 8.89 14.66 -10.79
C GLY A 164 9.16 13.41 -11.61
N SER A 165 10.39 12.93 -11.66
CA SER A 165 10.69 11.65 -12.30
C SER A 165 10.29 10.50 -11.39
N LEU A 166 9.75 9.44 -11.99
CA LEU A 166 9.37 8.22 -11.28
C LEU A 166 10.56 7.25 -11.30
N TRP A 167 10.92 6.78 -10.12
CA TRP A 167 12.02 5.82 -9.95
C TRP A 167 11.48 4.48 -9.52
N LEU A 168 12.05 3.40 -10.05
CA LEU A 168 11.67 2.02 -9.81
C LEU A 168 12.94 1.20 -9.56
N PHE A 169 12.97 0.43 -8.48
CA PHE A 169 14.09 -0.45 -8.15
C PHE A 169 13.63 -1.85 -7.79
N GLY A 170 14.24 -2.84 -8.43
CA GLY A 170 14.03 -4.23 -8.09
C GLY A 170 12.61 -4.73 -8.32
N GLY A 171 12.08 -5.46 -7.37
CA GLY A 171 10.82 -6.20 -7.42
C GLY A 171 11.03 -7.68 -7.66
N GLY A 172 9.97 -8.45 -7.42
CA GLY A 172 9.93 -9.87 -7.76
C GLY A 172 9.45 -10.09 -9.17
N THR A 173 9.96 -11.15 -9.79
CA THR A 173 9.44 -11.72 -11.04
C THR A 173 9.46 -13.24 -10.92
N TYR A 174 8.68 -13.92 -11.77
CA TYR A 174 8.72 -15.38 -11.82
C TYR A 174 9.28 -15.83 -13.16
N THR A 175 10.05 -16.91 -13.12
CA THR A 175 10.44 -17.62 -14.32
C THR A 175 9.48 -18.79 -14.51
N VAL A 176 8.55 -18.68 -15.47
CA VAL A 176 7.67 -19.78 -15.83
C VAL A 176 8.37 -20.65 -16.87
N THR A 177 8.75 -21.87 -16.52
CA THR A 177 9.16 -22.85 -17.52
C THR A 177 7.91 -23.56 -18.04
N ARG A 178 7.37 -23.13 -19.19
CA ARG A 178 6.27 -23.84 -19.87
C ARG A 178 6.74 -25.27 -20.20
N GLY A 179 6.18 -26.26 -19.51
CA GLY A 179 6.38 -27.68 -19.80
C GLY A 179 7.04 -28.54 -18.71
N GLY A 180 7.33 -28.00 -17.55
CA GLY A 180 7.88 -28.72 -16.41
C GLY A 180 7.07 -28.51 -15.14
N THR A 181 7.10 -29.50 -14.24
CA THR A 181 6.47 -29.49 -12.91
C THR A 181 7.13 -28.54 -11.89
N GLU A 182 7.92 -27.57 -12.31
CA GLU A 182 8.48 -26.55 -11.44
C GLU A 182 7.54 -25.37 -11.38
N PHE A 183 6.83 -25.25 -10.26
CA PHE A 183 6.16 -24.04 -9.84
C PHE A 183 7.21 -22.93 -9.71
N GLY A 184 6.95 -21.78 -10.35
CA GLY A 184 7.90 -20.72 -10.56
C GLY A 184 8.67 -20.29 -9.31
N VAL A 185 9.98 -20.20 -9.43
CA VAL A 185 10.87 -19.68 -8.40
C VAL A 185 10.82 -18.15 -8.49
N THR A 186 10.51 -17.48 -7.37
CA THR A 186 10.63 -16.01 -7.28
C THR A 186 12.06 -15.61 -7.60
N SER A 187 12.21 -14.72 -8.55
CA SER A 187 13.50 -14.10 -8.91
C SER A 187 13.51 -12.65 -8.45
N TYR A 188 14.62 -12.21 -7.87
CA TYR A 188 14.78 -10.90 -7.26
C TYR A 188 15.58 -10.00 -8.19
N LEU A 189 14.99 -8.87 -8.58
CA LEU A 189 15.61 -7.87 -9.43
C LEU A 189 16.38 -6.83 -8.59
N ASN A 190 17.44 -6.23 -9.15
CA ASN A 190 18.14 -5.08 -8.58
C ASN A 190 18.42 -3.99 -9.63
N ASP A 191 17.70 -4.02 -10.73
CA ASP A 191 17.76 -2.99 -11.75
C ASP A 191 17.08 -1.69 -11.26
N LEU A 192 17.71 -0.57 -11.58
CA LEU A 192 17.22 0.77 -11.27
C LEU A 192 16.75 1.45 -12.55
N TRP A 193 15.53 1.90 -12.56
CA TRP A 193 14.89 2.57 -13.69
C TRP A 193 14.41 3.97 -13.31
N LYS A 194 14.40 4.86 -14.29
CA LYS A 194 13.83 6.19 -14.19
C LYS A 194 12.88 6.43 -15.34
N TYR A 195 11.66 6.88 -15.05
CA TYR A 195 10.70 7.37 -16.05
C TYR A 195 10.64 8.88 -16.00
N SER A 196 10.96 9.51 -17.14
CA SER A 196 10.98 10.96 -17.27
C SER A 196 10.72 11.35 -18.72
N ALA A 197 10.01 12.46 -18.94
CA ALA A 197 9.67 12.93 -20.28
C ALA A 197 9.06 11.86 -21.19
N GLY A 198 8.24 10.97 -20.64
CA GLY A 198 7.55 9.93 -21.38
C GLY A 198 8.39 8.69 -21.73
N GLN A 199 9.60 8.56 -21.18
CA GLN A 199 10.52 7.47 -21.52
C GLN A 199 11.14 6.83 -20.29
N TRP A 200 11.34 5.52 -20.35
CA TRP A 200 12.14 4.80 -19.38
C TRP A 200 13.64 4.86 -19.69
N THR A 201 14.43 4.94 -18.65
CA THR A 201 15.89 4.85 -18.70
C THR A 201 16.35 3.82 -17.69
N TRP A 202 17.09 2.81 -18.13
CA TRP A 202 17.80 1.92 -17.22
C TRP A 202 19.03 2.65 -16.63
N MET A 203 18.97 2.95 -15.32
CA MET A 203 19.98 3.78 -14.65
C MET A 203 21.14 2.95 -14.09
N GLY A 204 20.89 1.69 -13.75
CA GLY A 204 21.90 0.83 -13.13
C GLY A 204 21.34 -0.51 -12.68
N GLY A 205 22.13 -1.24 -11.94
CA GLY A 205 21.81 -2.62 -11.56
C GLY A 205 22.00 -3.62 -12.68
N SER A 206 21.63 -4.84 -12.43
CA SER A 206 21.80 -5.94 -13.39
C SER A 206 20.54 -6.17 -14.20
N SER A 207 20.68 -6.54 -15.45
CA SER A 207 19.60 -7.08 -16.28
C SER A 207 19.33 -8.57 -15.99
N THR A 208 20.15 -9.19 -15.13
CA THR A 208 19.99 -10.58 -14.69
C THR A 208 19.53 -10.60 -13.25
N PRO A 209 18.49 -11.37 -12.89
CA PRO A 209 17.97 -11.43 -11.52
C PRO A 209 18.94 -12.11 -10.55
N ASN A 210 18.59 -12.10 -9.26
CA ASN A 210 19.24 -12.79 -8.17
C ASN A 210 20.70 -12.36 -7.91
N GLN A 211 20.98 -11.08 -8.08
CA GLN A 211 22.30 -10.53 -7.79
C GLN A 211 22.45 -10.17 -6.32
N SER A 212 23.59 -10.54 -5.72
CA SER A 212 23.98 -10.11 -4.38
C SER A 212 24.28 -8.60 -4.33
N GLY A 213 24.09 -7.99 -3.15
CA GLY A 213 24.45 -6.61 -2.92
C GLY A 213 25.96 -6.37 -2.83
N THR A 214 26.41 -5.20 -3.26
CA THR A 214 27.78 -4.70 -3.07
C THR A 214 27.75 -3.50 -2.15
N TYR A 215 28.30 -3.62 -0.95
CA TYR A 215 28.05 -2.68 0.16
C TYR A 215 29.08 -1.54 0.26
N GLY A 216 30.35 -1.81 -0.05
CA GLY A 216 31.42 -0.85 0.17
C GLY A 216 31.63 -0.47 1.63
N VAL A 217 31.98 0.80 1.88
CA VAL A 217 32.16 1.34 3.23
C VAL A 217 30.87 2.01 3.70
N GLN A 218 30.41 1.65 4.91
CA GLN A 218 29.16 2.19 5.48
C GLN A 218 29.19 3.73 5.51
N GLY A 219 28.08 4.34 5.08
CA GLY A 219 27.92 5.79 4.98
C GLY A 219 28.57 6.44 3.76
N VAL A 220 29.36 5.70 2.97
CA VAL A 220 30.11 6.22 1.81
C VAL A 220 29.42 5.80 0.52
N ALA A 221 28.99 6.80 -0.28
CA ALA A 221 28.47 6.55 -1.62
C ALA A 221 29.62 6.20 -2.58
N ALA A 222 29.41 5.21 -3.44
CA ALA A 222 30.38 4.80 -4.46
C ALA A 222 29.68 4.19 -5.68
N THR A 223 30.31 4.29 -6.84
CA THR A 223 29.78 3.79 -8.13
C THR A 223 29.59 2.26 -8.16
N GLY A 224 30.35 1.54 -7.33
CA GLY A 224 30.23 0.07 -7.21
C GLY A 224 29.19 -0.39 -6.19
N ASN A 225 28.69 0.49 -5.36
CA ASN A 225 27.70 0.10 -4.36
C ASN A 225 26.34 -0.12 -5.03
N ILE A 226 25.68 -1.20 -4.64
CA ILE A 226 24.32 -1.50 -5.10
C ILE A 226 23.62 -2.44 -4.11
N PRO A 227 22.35 -2.21 -3.79
CA PRO A 227 21.57 -3.19 -3.03
C PRO A 227 21.40 -4.49 -3.81
N GLY A 228 21.33 -5.61 -3.10
CA GLY A 228 21.02 -6.92 -3.69
C GLY A 228 19.61 -6.96 -4.27
N GLY A 229 19.35 -7.93 -5.15
CA GLY A 229 18.03 -8.19 -5.72
C GLY A 229 17.01 -8.37 -4.61
N ARG A 230 15.88 -7.64 -4.69
CA ARG A 230 14.86 -7.61 -3.64
C ARG A 230 13.47 -7.23 -4.09
N LEU A 231 12.50 -7.62 -3.30
CA LEU A 231 11.10 -7.21 -3.38
C LEU A 231 10.61 -6.67 -2.02
N ALA A 232 9.50 -5.95 -2.03
CA ALA A 232 8.77 -5.50 -0.85
C ALA A 232 9.61 -4.71 0.18
N GLY A 233 10.68 -4.07 -0.28
CA GLY A 233 11.44 -3.10 0.51
C GLY A 233 10.64 -1.83 0.72
N VAL A 234 10.89 -1.17 1.84
CA VAL A 234 10.21 0.07 2.23
C VAL A 234 11.01 1.27 1.74
N THR A 235 10.32 2.30 1.24
CA THR A 235 10.94 3.44 0.56
C THR A 235 10.49 4.79 1.11
N TRP A 236 11.42 5.76 1.11
CA TRP A 236 11.17 7.16 1.47
C TRP A 236 11.96 8.10 0.58
N THR A 237 11.49 9.35 0.49
CA THR A 237 12.30 10.45 -0.03
C THR A 237 12.48 11.48 1.09
N ASP A 238 13.72 11.83 1.42
CA ASP A 238 13.98 12.85 2.43
C ASP A 238 13.87 14.28 1.87
N SER A 239 13.90 15.28 2.76
CA SER A 239 13.80 16.69 2.40
C SER A 239 14.95 17.20 1.52
N SER A 240 16.06 16.47 1.46
CA SER A 240 17.20 16.76 0.57
C SER A 240 17.08 16.08 -0.79
N GLY A 241 16.00 15.30 -1.01
CA GLY A 241 15.74 14.58 -2.25
C GLY A 241 16.51 13.26 -2.40
N TYR A 242 17.14 12.76 -1.33
CA TYR A 242 17.71 11.41 -1.34
C TYR A 242 16.59 10.36 -1.30
N LEU A 243 16.76 9.29 -2.07
CA LEU A 243 15.88 8.15 -2.08
C LEU A 243 16.39 7.10 -1.07
N TRP A 244 15.53 6.68 -0.15
CA TRP A 244 15.90 5.73 0.88
C TRP A 244 15.18 4.39 0.66
N LEU A 245 15.88 3.30 0.99
CA LEU A 245 15.38 1.93 0.87
C LEU A 245 15.76 1.15 2.13
N PHE A 246 14.78 0.50 2.75
CA PHE A 246 14.99 -0.34 3.93
C PHE A 246 14.42 -1.73 3.71
N GLY A 247 15.21 -2.75 4.04
CA GLY A 247 14.77 -4.14 4.14
C GLY A 247 14.28 -4.76 2.83
N GLY A 248 13.23 -5.55 2.95
CA GLY A 248 12.66 -6.37 1.89
C GLY A 248 13.12 -7.82 1.93
N GLN A 249 12.45 -8.70 1.20
CA GLN A 249 12.93 -10.04 0.90
C GLN A 249 13.96 -9.95 -0.22
N ALA A 250 15.17 -10.43 0.01
CA ALA A 250 16.32 -10.10 -0.83
C ALA A 250 17.39 -11.18 -0.87
N ILE A 251 18.36 -10.97 -1.74
CA ILE A 251 19.63 -11.72 -1.79
C ILE A 251 20.68 -10.93 -0.98
N ASP A 252 21.25 -11.56 0.02
CA ASP A 252 22.27 -10.95 0.88
C ASP A 252 23.67 -10.94 0.25
N SER A 253 24.66 -10.43 1.01
CA SER A 253 26.05 -10.36 0.54
C SER A 253 26.71 -11.71 0.26
N THR A 254 26.15 -12.81 0.79
CA THR A 254 26.63 -14.17 0.61
C THR A 254 25.91 -14.95 -0.52
N GLY A 255 24.83 -14.36 -1.07
CA GLY A 255 23.95 -15.00 -2.04
C GLY A 255 22.79 -15.76 -1.41
N ALA A 256 22.60 -15.68 -0.09
CA ALA A 256 21.46 -16.30 0.59
C ALA A 256 20.20 -15.43 0.44
N THR A 257 19.04 -16.10 0.37
CA THR A 257 17.73 -15.46 0.24
C THR A 257 17.03 -15.38 1.60
N GLY A 258 16.51 -14.21 1.97
CA GLY A 258 15.76 -13.99 3.20
C GLY A 258 15.45 -12.53 3.41
N LEU A 259 14.99 -12.17 4.61
CA LEU A 259 14.67 -10.80 4.95
C LEU A 259 15.91 -10.00 5.35
N LEU A 260 15.97 -8.74 4.96
CA LEU A 260 17.05 -7.83 5.34
C LEU A 260 16.55 -6.68 6.24
N ASN A 261 17.48 -6.08 7.00
CA ASN A 261 17.26 -4.86 7.77
C ASN A 261 18.26 -3.76 7.41
N GLU A 262 18.89 -3.88 6.28
CA GLU A 262 19.82 -2.88 5.77
C GLU A 262 19.11 -1.61 5.32
N LEU A 263 19.76 -0.48 5.51
CA LEU A 263 19.31 0.84 5.09
C LEU A 263 20.24 1.38 4.01
N TRP A 264 19.67 1.72 2.88
CA TRP A 264 20.36 2.29 1.73
C TRP A 264 19.87 3.68 1.43
N ARG A 265 20.76 4.52 0.88
CA ARG A 265 20.45 5.84 0.37
C ARG A 265 21.00 6.00 -1.04
N TYR A 266 20.17 6.48 -1.96
CA TYR A 266 20.57 6.80 -3.33
C TYR A 266 20.50 8.30 -3.56
N GLY A 267 21.57 8.85 -4.14
CA GLY A 267 21.64 10.25 -4.52
C GLY A 267 22.88 10.53 -5.39
N ALA A 268 22.80 11.56 -6.22
CA ALA A 268 23.86 11.91 -7.17
C ALA A 268 24.34 10.71 -8.03
N GLY A 269 23.43 9.80 -8.36
CA GLY A 269 23.73 8.63 -9.19
C GLY A 269 24.43 7.47 -8.48
N GLN A 270 24.54 7.49 -7.15
CA GLN A 270 25.27 6.49 -6.37
C GLN A 270 24.50 6.00 -5.16
N TRP A 271 24.68 4.73 -4.82
CA TRP A 271 24.18 4.15 -3.58
C TRP A 271 25.20 4.27 -2.43
N ALA A 272 24.68 4.47 -1.23
CA ALA A 272 25.42 4.35 0.03
C ALA A 272 24.69 3.40 0.96
N TRP A 273 25.39 2.40 1.48
CA TRP A 273 24.89 1.57 2.57
C TRP A 273 25.00 2.35 3.88
N MET A 274 23.87 2.68 4.50
CA MET A 274 23.81 3.58 5.64
C MET A 274 23.80 2.86 6.99
N GLY A 275 23.38 1.58 7.01
CA GLY A 275 23.33 0.78 8.24
C GLY A 275 22.59 -0.53 8.03
N GLY A 276 22.37 -1.24 9.14
CA GLY A 276 21.81 -2.57 9.12
C GLY A 276 22.82 -3.65 8.77
N SER A 277 22.36 -4.89 8.77
CA SER A 277 23.20 -6.06 8.45
C SER A 277 23.15 -6.36 6.96
N ASN A 278 24.25 -6.80 6.42
CA ASN A 278 24.34 -7.36 5.06
C ASN A 278 24.04 -8.88 5.01
N LEU A 279 23.53 -9.43 6.13
CA LEU A 279 23.10 -10.82 6.25
C LEU A 279 21.60 -10.89 6.54
N ILE A 280 20.95 -11.92 6.04
CA ILE A 280 19.50 -12.12 6.18
C ILE A 280 19.05 -12.42 7.61
N ASN A 281 17.75 -12.20 7.85
CA ASN A 281 16.98 -12.65 9.02
C ASN A 281 17.52 -12.17 10.37
N GLN A 282 18.08 -10.96 10.40
CA GLN A 282 18.60 -10.39 11.63
C GLN A 282 17.50 -9.90 12.55
N PRO A 283 17.59 -10.19 13.88
CA PRO A 283 16.64 -9.67 14.86
C PRO A 283 16.73 -8.15 15.01
N GLY A 284 15.66 -7.53 15.51
CA GLY A 284 15.65 -6.11 15.87
C GLY A 284 16.37 -5.86 17.21
N PHE A 285 17.03 -4.71 17.31
CA PHE A 285 17.58 -4.21 18.56
C PHE A 285 16.82 -2.94 18.98
N TYR A 286 16.01 -3.03 20.03
CA TYR A 286 15.00 -2.02 20.35
C TYR A 286 15.49 -0.93 21.32
N GLY A 287 16.44 -1.24 22.21
CA GLY A 287 16.90 -0.31 23.23
C GLY A 287 15.78 0.13 24.18
N THR A 288 15.81 1.40 24.59
CA THR A 288 14.77 2.00 25.44
C THR A 288 13.76 2.75 24.55
N GLN A 289 12.46 2.47 24.74
CA GLN A 289 11.41 3.11 23.98
C GLN A 289 11.48 4.64 24.09
N GLY A 290 11.33 5.33 22.95
CA GLY A 290 11.41 6.78 22.84
C GLY A 290 12.84 7.34 22.88
N THR A 291 13.87 6.50 23.03
CA THR A 291 15.26 6.94 23.13
C THR A 291 16.05 6.54 21.88
N PRO A 292 16.56 7.50 21.08
CA PRO A 292 17.43 7.18 19.95
C PRO A 292 18.78 6.63 20.43
N ALA A 293 19.31 5.64 19.75
CA ALA A 293 20.64 5.11 20.02
C ALA A 293 21.27 4.53 18.74
N PRO A 294 22.61 4.58 18.59
CA PRO A 294 23.30 4.05 17.41
C PRO A 294 23.09 2.54 17.18
N ALA A 295 22.82 1.79 18.26
CA ALA A 295 22.59 0.35 18.18
C ALA A 295 21.14 -0.01 17.82
N ASN A 296 20.20 0.94 17.95
CA ASN A 296 18.80 0.67 17.64
C ASN A 296 18.63 0.37 16.17
N ILE A 297 17.91 -0.70 15.85
CA ILE A 297 17.58 -1.05 14.48
C ILE A 297 16.32 -1.93 14.44
N PRO A 298 15.39 -1.69 13.51
CA PRO A 298 14.30 -2.62 13.27
C PRO A 298 14.82 -3.99 12.82
N GLY A 299 14.12 -5.07 13.16
CA GLY A 299 14.43 -6.41 12.65
C GLY A 299 14.24 -6.49 11.13
N ALA A 300 14.88 -7.47 10.52
CA ALA A 300 14.76 -7.77 9.11
C ALA A 300 13.28 -8.00 8.74
N ARG A 301 12.79 -7.29 7.73
CA ARG A 301 11.36 -7.28 7.39
C ARG A 301 11.06 -6.84 5.96
N GLU A 302 9.86 -7.20 5.53
CA GLU A 302 9.26 -6.76 4.27
C GLU A 302 7.85 -6.21 4.49
N GLN A 303 7.29 -5.54 3.47
CA GLN A 303 5.89 -5.08 3.43
C GLN A 303 5.44 -4.25 4.64
N ALA A 304 6.36 -3.56 5.30
CA ALA A 304 6.02 -2.63 6.37
C ALA A 304 5.42 -1.34 5.82
N PHE A 305 4.63 -0.68 6.65
CA PHE A 305 4.08 0.64 6.34
C PHE A 305 5.12 1.73 6.57
N SER A 306 5.15 2.74 5.72
CA SER A 306 6.09 3.84 5.87
C SER A 306 5.49 5.18 5.51
N TRP A 307 6.01 6.22 6.11
CA TRP A 307 5.70 7.62 5.78
C TRP A 307 6.83 8.54 6.22
N THR A 308 6.83 9.75 5.69
CA THR A 308 7.70 10.84 6.12
C THR A 308 6.83 11.88 6.83
N ASP A 309 7.24 12.31 8.02
CA ASP A 309 6.53 13.36 8.73
C ASP A 309 6.94 14.76 8.24
N SER A 310 6.26 15.80 8.75
CA SER A 310 6.53 17.20 8.37
C SER A 310 7.93 17.70 8.75
N SER A 311 8.64 16.98 9.62
CA SER A 311 10.04 17.26 9.98
C SER A 311 11.04 16.60 9.04
N GLY A 312 10.55 15.73 8.12
CA GLY A 312 11.38 14.94 7.22
C GLY A 312 11.93 13.65 7.85
N ASP A 313 11.41 13.26 9.03
CA ASP A 313 11.79 12.00 9.65
C ASP A 313 11.06 10.83 9.01
N LEU A 314 11.74 9.72 8.88
CA LEU A 314 11.23 8.49 8.28
C LEU A 314 10.57 7.63 9.35
N TRP A 315 9.34 7.18 9.09
CA TRP A 315 8.60 6.33 10.00
C TRP A 315 8.33 4.95 9.38
N LEU A 316 8.33 3.93 10.22
CA LEU A 316 8.13 2.53 9.85
C LEU A 316 7.19 1.87 10.86
N PHE A 317 6.17 1.14 10.39
CA PHE A 317 5.25 0.38 11.24
C PHE A 317 5.06 -1.03 10.71
N GLY A 318 5.17 -2.03 11.59
CA GLY A 318 4.80 -3.41 11.32
C GLY A 318 5.59 -4.09 10.20
N GLY A 319 4.88 -4.83 9.35
CA GLY A 319 5.43 -5.67 8.31
C GLY A 319 5.57 -7.13 8.75
N ASP A 320 6.07 -7.96 7.85
CA ASP A 320 6.42 -9.35 8.11
C ASP A 320 7.92 -9.47 8.31
N GLY A 321 8.37 -9.99 9.46
CA GLY A 321 9.79 -9.93 9.78
C GLY A 321 10.21 -10.58 11.08
N CYS A 322 11.45 -10.29 11.48
CA CYS A 322 12.08 -10.82 12.67
C CYS A 322 11.89 -9.85 13.85
N ASP A 323 11.42 -10.36 14.97
CA ASP A 323 11.30 -9.62 16.23
C ASP A 323 12.63 -9.48 16.98
N SER A 324 12.59 -9.00 18.24
CA SER A 324 13.79 -8.85 19.07
C SER A 324 14.47 -10.16 19.45
N GLN A 325 13.78 -11.28 19.29
CA GLN A 325 14.29 -12.63 19.59
C GLN A 325 14.69 -13.41 18.32
N GLY A 326 14.52 -12.80 17.15
CA GLY A 326 14.71 -13.45 15.86
C GLY A 326 13.56 -14.36 15.45
N THR A 327 12.40 -14.27 16.12
CA THR A 327 11.19 -14.99 15.71
C THR A 327 10.58 -14.32 14.52
N TYR A 328 10.29 -15.09 13.45
CA TYR A 328 9.64 -14.61 12.25
C TYR A 328 8.11 -14.52 12.43
N GLY A 329 7.52 -13.43 11.97
CA GLY A 329 6.08 -13.21 11.97
C GLY A 329 5.67 -11.75 11.77
N PHE A 330 4.37 -11.49 11.85
CA PHE A 330 3.86 -10.13 11.70
C PHE A 330 4.17 -9.27 12.93
N LEU A 331 4.55 -8.03 12.66
CA LEU A 331 4.99 -7.04 13.63
C LEU A 331 3.96 -5.90 13.77
N ASN A 332 4.01 -5.19 14.90
CA ASN A 332 3.27 -3.95 15.15
C ASN A 332 4.11 -2.88 15.82
N ASP A 333 5.43 -3.03 15.76
CA ASP A 333 6.38 -2.06 16.28
C ASP A 333 6.39 -0.79 15.42
N LEU A 334 6.52 0.35 16.07
CA LEU A 334 6.61 1.65 15.46
C LEU A 334 8.01 2.23 15.65
N TRP A 335 8.64 2.60 14.56
CA TRP A 335 9.99 3.14 14.54
C TRP A 335 10.04 4.50 13.87
N ARG A 336 10.98 5.33 14.29
CA ARG A 336 11.33 6.60 13.67
C ARG A 336 12.82 6.64 13.39
N PHE A 337 13.18 7.04 12.17
CA PHE A 337 14.56 7.32 11.78
C PHE A 337 14.75 8.81 11.65
N SER A 338 15.58 9.38 12.49
CA SER A 338 15.88 10.81 12.56
C SER A 338 17.34 11.04 12.91
N ALA A 339 17.97 12.04 12.30
CA ALA A 339 19.37 12.39 12.54
C ALA A 339 20.34 11.18 12.45
N GLY A 340 20.06 10.22 11.56
CA GLY A 340 20.88 9.03 11.34
C GLY A 340 20.70 7.91 12.36
N GLN A 341 19.71 7.98 13.24
CA GLN A 341 19.46 6.98 14.28
C GLN A 341 18.00 6.50 14.28
N TRP A 342 17.81 5.21 14.59
CA TRP A 342 16.51 4.64 14.81
C TRP A 342 16.07 4.84 16.27
N THR A 343 14.79 5.07 16.44
CA THR A 343 14.11 5.12 17.75
C THR A 343 12.89 4.22 17.71
N TRP A 344 12.82 3.26 18.64
CA TRP A 344 11.59 2.51 18.85
C TRP A 344 10.56 3.38 19.57
N MET A 345 9.47 3.73 18.88
CA MET A 345 8.46 4.68 19.35
C MET A 345 7.30 4.00 20.08
N GLY A 346 6.98 2.76 19.75
CA GLY A 346 5.84 2.05 20.33
C GLY A 346 5.60 0.69 19.70
N GLY A 347 4.46 0.09 20.03
CA GLY A 347 4.17 -1.28 19.66
C GLY A 347 4.98 -2.30 20.46
N SER A 348 4.89 -3.56 20.10
CA SER A 348 5.61 -4.65 20.76
C SER A 348 6.94 -4.93 20.05
N ASN A 349 7.92 -5.42 20.81
CA ASN A 349 9.15 -6.00 20.25
C ASN A 349 9.03 -7.50 19.94
N LEU A 350 7.82 -8.06 19.99
CA LEU A 350 7.49 -9.46 19.68
C LEU A 350 6.43 -9.52 18.58
N VAL A 351 6.45 -10.60 17.79
CA VAL A 351 5.49 -10.87 16.71
C VAL A 351 4.07 -11.19 17.20
N TYR A 352 3.10 -11.18 16.29
CA TYR A 352 1.71 -11.67 16.46
C TYR A 352 0.89 -10.94 17.54
N GLN A 353 1.10 -9.66 17.74
CA GLN A 353 0.33 -8.88 18.71
C GLN A 353 -1.05 -8.50 18.17
N ALA A 354 -2.08 -8.69 18.99
CA ALA A 354 -3.45 -8.31 18.64
C ALA A 354 -3.64 -6.78 18.61
N SER A 355 -4.64 -6.31 17.86
CA SER A 355 -5.08 -4.91 17.90
C SER A 355 -5.73 -4.58 19.25
N ASN A 356 -5.45 -3.37 19.76
CA ASN A 356 -6.25 -2.75 20.81
C ASN A 356 -7.01 -1.55 20.22
N PHE A 357 -8.29 -1.75 19.89
CA PHE A 357 -9.09 -0.75 19.18
C PHE A 357 -9.51 0.44 20.04
N GLY A 358 -9.73 0.23 21.35
CA GLY A 358 -10.37 1.25 22.18
C GLY A 358 -11.78 1.61 21.69
N SER A 359 -12.17 2.87 21.88
CA SER A 359 -13.41 3.41 21.34
C SER A 359 -13.17 4.11 20.02
N GLN A 360 -13.98 3.81 18.99
CA GLN A 360 -13.86 4.41 17.66
C GLN A 360 -13.88 5.95 17.73
N GLY A 361 -12.97 6.58 17.02
CA GLY A 361 -12.80 8.03 16.98
C GLY A 361 -12.12 8.63 18.22
N THR A 362 -11.74 7.82 19.22
CA THR A 362 -11.14 8.30 20.47
C THR A 362 -9.66 7.89 20.54
N PRO A 363 -8.70 8.85 20.52
CA PRO A 363 -7.30 8.54 20.73
C PRO A 363 -7.04 8.09 22.19
N ALA A 364 -6.17 7.11 22.35
CA ALA A 364 -5.72 6.68 23.67
C ALA A 364 -4.30 6.09 23.61
N PRO A 365 -3.50 6.19 24.69
CA PRO A 365 -2.14 5.65 24.74
C PRO A 365 -2.07 4.13 24.58
N THR A 366 -3.17 3.44 24.91
CA THR A 366 -3.29 1.99 24.79
C THR A 366 -3.76 1.51 23.42
N ASN A 367 -4.30 2.40 22.59
CA ASN A 367 -4.74 2.03 21.25
C ASN A 367 -3.52 1.65 20.39
N THR A 368 -3.64 0.56 19.67
CA THR A 368 -2.61 0.14 18.74
C THR A 368 -3.19 -0.76 17.65
N PRO A 369 -2.84 -0.54 16.38
CA PRO A 369 -3.10 -1.54 15.35
C PRO A 369 -2.37 -2.84 15.70
N GLY A 370 -2.99 -3.98 15.43
CA GLY A 370 -2.34 -5.29 15.59
C GLY A 370 -1.23 -5.52 14.58
N ALA A 371 -0.46 -6.55 14.84
CA ALA A 371 0.61 -7.02 13.98
C ALA A 371 0.09 -7.35 12.58
N ARG A 372 0.63 -6.68 11.56
CA ARG A 372 0.10 -6.73 10.19
C ARG A 372 1.13 -6.39 9.12
N THR A 373 0.83 -6.82 7.92
CA THR A 373 1.65 -6.62 6.72
C THR A 373 0.82 -6.22 5.51
N GLY A 374 1.41 -5.61 4.50
CA GLY A 374 0.87 -5.42 3.16
C GLY A 374 -0.41 -4.58 3.04
N GLY A 375 -0.72 -3.75 4.03
CA GLY A 375 -1.79 -2.76 3.92
C GLY A 375 -1.30 -1.46 3.27
N VAL A 376 -2.11 -0.42 3.33
CA VAL A 376 -1.82 0.87 2.72
C VAL A 376 -1.62 1.94 3.78
N SER A 377 -0.65 2.83 3.57
CA SER A 377 -0.42 4.01 4.40
C SER A 377 -0.48 5.29 3.59
N TRP A 378 -0.99 6.35 4.21
CA TRP A 378 -1.05 7.71 3.66
C TRP A 378 -0.63 8.73 4.71
N THR A 379 -0.33 9.94 4.26
CA THR A 379 -0.17 11.10 5.12
C THR A 379 -1.24 12.12 4.75
N ASP A 380 -2.05 12.57 5.72
CA ASP A 380 -3.04 13.62 5.48
C ASP A 380 -2.40 15.00 5.31
N ALA A 381 -3.19 16.01 4.91
CA ALA A 381 -2.70 17.38 4.72
C ALA A 381 -2.11 18.03 5.99
N SER A 382 -2.40 17.48 7.16
CA SER A 382 -1.82 17.92 8.44
C SER A 382 -0.54 17.16 8.81
N GLY A 383 -0.08 16.25 7.95
CA GLY A 383 1.10 15.42 8.19
C GLY A 383 0.86 14.21 9.10
N ASN A 384 -0.40 13.88 9.42
CA ASN A 384 -0.67 12.69 10.21
C ASN A 384 -0.69 11.45 9.32
N PRO A 385 -0.02 10.36 9.74
CA PRO A 385 -0.12 9.09 9.02
C PRO A 385 -1.45 8.38 9.27
N TRP A 386 -1.93 7.75 8.23
CA TRP A 386 -3.09 6.89 8.19
C TRP A 386 -2.70 5.51 7.70
N LEU A 387 -3.44 4.50 8.15
CA LEU A 387 -3.23 3.11 7.82
C LEU A 387 -4.58 2.46 7.51
N PHE A 388 -4.63 1.65 6.45
CA PHE A 388 -5.81 0.88 6.07
C PHE A 388 -5.44 -0.58 5.82
N GLY A 389 -6.18 -1.49 6.44
CA GLY A 389 -6.22 -2.89 6.09
C GLY A 389 -4.91 -3.65 6.28
N GLY A 390 -4.61 -4.51 5.31
CA GLY A 390 -3.50 -5.45 5.33
C GLY A 390 -3.92 -6.83 5.81
N LEU A 391 -2.93 -7.68 6.03
CA LEU A 391 -3.07 -9.04 6.50
C LEU A 391 -2.58 -9.17 7.94
N ALA A 392 -3.32 -9.87 8.78
CA ALA A 392 -2.96 -10.20 10.15
C ALA A 392 -3.13 -11.70 10.42
N TYR A 393 -2.71 -12.16 11.61
CA TYR A 393 -3.02 -13.49 12.11
C TYR A 393 -4.01 -13.40 13.27
N ASP A 394 -4.93 -14.37 13.34
CA ASP A 394 -5.75 -14.59 14.54
C ASP A 394 -5.00 -15.42 15.59
N SER A 395 -5.66 -15.67 16.71
CA SER A 395 -5.14 -16.51 17.80
C SER A 395 -4.86 -17.97 17.39
N THR A 396 -5.45 -18.43 16.29
CA THR A 396 -5.25 -19.78 15.73
C THR A 396 -4.23 -19.80 14.60
N ARG A 397 -3.62 -18.63 14.28
CA ARG A 397 -2.71 -18.39 13.14
C ARG A 397 -3.38 -18.56 11.77
N GLY A 398 -4.70 -18.32 11.69
CA GLY A 398 -5.40 -18.12 10.43
C GLY A 398 -5.06 -16.74 9.83
N LEU A 399 -4.80 -16.69 8.53
CA LEU A 399 -4.59 -15.42 7.81
C LEU A 399 -5.92 -14.66 7.69
N MET A 400 -5.89 -13.35 7.93
CA MET A 400 -7.08 -12.50 8.05
C MET A 400 -6.90 -11.19 7.32
N PHE A 401 -7.81 -10.89 6.41
CA PHE A 401 -7.84 -9.60 5.71
C PHE A 401 -8.57 -8.55 6.54
N LEU A 402 -7.93 -7.40 6.68
CA LEU A 402 -8.42 -6.28 7.46
C LEU A 402 -8.96 -5.16 6.56
N ASN A 403 -9.93 -4.40 7.08
CA ASN A 403 -10.43 -3.17 6.46
C ASN A 403 -10.55 -2.02 7.46
N ASP A 404 -9.90 -2.15 8.61
CA ASP A 404 -9.85 -1.11 9.63
C ASP A 404 -9.01 0.09 9.18
N VAL A 405 -9.43 1.28 9.60
CA VAL A 405 -8.76 2.55 9.33
C VAL A 405 -8.22 3.11 10.63
N TRP A 406 -6.94 3.42 10.64
CA TRP A 406 -6.25 4.00 11.79
C TRP A 406 -5.59 5.32 11.43
N LYS A 407 -5.54 6.24 12.39
CA LYS A 407 -4.78 7.48 12.32
C LYS A 407 -3.81 7.56 13.49
N TYR A 408 -2.58 7.96 13.22
CA TYR A 408 -1.59 8.29 14.25
C TYR A 408 -1.44 9.81 14.35
N SER A 409 -1.68 10.38 15.52
CA SER A 409 -1.59 11.80 15.74
C SER A 409 -1.22 12.10 17.18
N ALA A 410 -0.38 13.11 17.41
CA ALA A 410 0.08 13.51 18.76
C ALA A 410 0.62 12.33 19.60
N GLY A 411 1.29 11.38 18.95
CA GLY A 411 1.88 10.22 19.64
C GLY A 411 0.90 9.10 19.99
N GLN A 412 -0.33 9.14 19.48
CA GLN A 412 -1.37 8.15 19.80
C GLN A 412 -2.08 7.64 18.53
N TRP A 413 -2.46 6.36 18.57
CA TRP A 413 -3.31 5.76 17.56
C TRP A 413 -4.79 6.00 17.86
N THR A 414 -5.56 6.18 16.81
CA THR A 414 -7.02 6.26 16.86
C THR A 414 -7.60 5.32 15.82
N TRP A 415 -8.47 4.40 16.24
CA TRP A 415 -9.28 3.65 15.30
C TRP A 415 -10.40 4.55 14.75
N ILE A 416 -10.34 4.88 13.47
CA ILE A 416 -11.24 5.85 12.83
C ILE A 416 -12.48 5.15 12.26
N GLY A 417 -12.31 3.97 11.64
CA GLY A 417 -13.39 3.30 10.95
C GLY A 417 -13.01 1.92 10.44
N GLY A 418 -13.85 1.37 9.57
CA GLY A 418 -13.76 -0.02 9.18
C GLY A 418 -14.20 -0.96 10.29
N SER A 419 -14.03 -2.25 10.11
CA SER A 419 -14.44 -3.27 11.06
C SER A 419 -13.30 -3.68 11.98
N ASN A 420 -13.62 -4.04 13.21
CA ASN A 420 -12.74 -4.80 14.10
C ASN A 420 -12.87 -6.32 13.90
N ALA A 421 -13.73 -6.74 12.98
CA ALA A 421 -13.84 -8.12 12.52
C ALA A 421 -13.07 -8.31 11.20
N ILE A 422 -12.73 -9.53 10.92
CA ILE A 422 -11.88 -9.95 9.80
C ILE A 422 -12.70 -10.28 8.54
N ASP A 423 -12.03 -10.34 7.39
CA ASP A 423 -12.55 -10.84 6.10
C ASP A 423 -13.87 -10.17 5.67
N GLN A 424 -14.02 -8.89 6.05
CA GLN A 424 -15.22 -8.14 5.72
C GLN A 424 -15.30 -7.83 4.23
N GLN A 425 -16.45 -8.13 3.63
CA GLN A 425 -16.73 -7.78 2.24
C GLN A 425 -16.94 -6.26 2.10
N GLY A 426 -16.64 -5.73 0.91
CA GLY A 426 -16.87 -4.32 0.60
C GLY A 426 -18.34 -3.97 0.52
N ILE A 427 -18.71 -2.76 0.96
CA ILE A 427 -20.05 -2.16 0.79
C ILE A 427 -19.88 -0.96 -0.13
N TYR A 428 -20.34 -1.10 -1.38
CA TYR A 428 -20.03 -0.14 -2.43
C TYR A 428 -21.00 1.05 -2.51
N GLY A 429 -22.28 0.85 -2.20
CA GLY A 429 -23.31 1.89 -2.37
C GLY A 429 -23.48 2.30 -3.84
N THR A 430 -23.72 3.60 -4.07
CA THR A 430 -23.82 4.19 -5.41
C THR A 430 -22.50 4.80 -5.81
N GLU A 431 -22.00 4.48 -7.02
CA GLU A 431 -20.74 5.04 -7.55
C GLU A 431 -20.76 6.57 -7.52
N GLY A 432 -19.65 7.16 -7.11
CA GLY A 432 -19.49 8.60 -6.97
C GLY A 432 -20.21 9.23 -5.77
N THR A 433 -20.95 8.45 -4.97
CA THR A 433 -21.72 8.97 -3.84
C THR A 433 -21.07 8.57 -2.51
N PRO A 434 -20.59 9.55 -1.69
CA PRO A 434 -20.07 9.25 -0.36
C PRO A 434 -21.17 8.77 0.57
N SER A 435 -20.84 7.84 1.45
CA SER A 435 -21.77 7.34 2.46
C SER A 435 -21.00 6.78 3.67
N ALA A 436 -21.55 6.97 4.85
CA ALA A 436 -21.02 6.37 6.09
C ALA A 436 -21.11 4.82 6.09
N ALA A 437 -21.97 4.27 5.23
CA ALA A 437 -22.08 2.81 5.06
C ALA A 437 -21.07 2.24 4.08
N ASN A 438 -20.50 3.07 3.19
CA ASN A 438 -19.53 2.62 2.21
C ASN A 438 -18.23 2.23 2.90
N VAL A 439 -17.67 1.10 2.53
CA VAL A 439 -16.36 0.65 3.02
C VAL A 439 -15.73 -0.32 2.02
N PRO A 440 -14.44 -0.16 1.68
CA PRO A 440 -13.73 -1.20 0.94
C PRO A 440 -13.66 -2.50 1.75
N GLY A 441 -13.70 -3.63 1.08
CA GLY A 441 -13.50 -4.93 1.72
C GLY A 441 -12.08 -5.09 2.29
N GLY A 442 -11.91 -6.05 3.20
CA GLY A 442 -10.61 -6.45 3.72
C GLY A 442 -9.66 -6.80 2.58
N ARG A 443 -8.46 -6.21 2.57
CA ARG A 443 -7.54 -6.38 1.44
C ARG A 443 -6.06 -6.24 1.77
N LEU A 444 -5.28 -6.89 0.94
CA LEU A 444 -3.82 -6.95 0.97
C LEU A 444 -3.25 -6.36 -0.33
N HIS A 445 -2.10 -5.68 -0.26
CA HIS A 445 -1.34 -5.21 -1.42
C HIS A 445 -2.14 -4.32 -2.39
N ALA A 446 -3.12 -3.58 -1.88
CA ALA A 446 -3.68 -2.46 -2.61
C ALA A 446 -2.65 -1.32 -2.71
N VAL A 447 -2.84 -0.42 -3.65
CA VAL A 447 -2.03 0.80 -3.72
C VAL A 447 -2.85 2.00 -3.25
N GLY A 448 -2.18 2.96 -2.59
CA GLY A 448 -2.83 4.15 -2.06
C GLY A 448 -2.05 5.42 -2.31
N TRP A 449 -2.79 6.52 -2.40
CA TRP A 449 -2.26 7.87 -2.60
C TRP A 449 -3.00 8.87 -1.73
N ALA A 450 -2.36 9.99 -1.42
CA ALA A 450 -3.03 11.18 -0.92
C ALA A 450 -2.95 12.27 -1.98
N ASP A 451 -4.05 12.92 -2.31
CA ASP A 451 -4.04 14.08 -3.20
C ASP A 451 -3.71 15.38 -2.44
N ALA A 452 -3.52 16.47 -3.17
CA ALA A 452 -3.16 17.76 -2.60
C ALA A 452 -4.26 18.35 -1.67
N SER A 453 -5.48 17.84 -1.72
CA SER A 453 -6.57 18.21 -0.81
C SER A 453 -6.56 17.40 0.50
N GLY A 454 -5.66 16.42 0.61
CA GLY A 454 -5.60 15.48 1.74
C GLY A 454 -6.62 14.34 1.64
N LYS A 455 -7.29 14.19 0.50
CA LYS A 455 -8.16 13.03 0.24
C LYS A 455 -7.29 11.82 -0.05
N LEU A 456 -7.63 10.70 0.58
CA LEU A 456 -6.93 9.43 0.42
C LEU A 456 -7.56 8.65 -0.72
N TRP A 457 -6.74 8.01 -1.54
CA TRP A 457 -7.15 7.18 -2.67
C TRP A 457 -6.66 5.76 -2.46
N LEU A 458 -7.46 4.77 -2.88
CA LEU A 458 -7.16 3.34 -2.77
C LEU A 458 -7.55 2.66 -4.07
N PHE A 459 -6.67 1.84 -4.63
CA PHE A 459 -6.94 1.07 -5.84
C PHE A 459 -6.55 -0.39 -5.68
N GLY A 460 -7.46 -1.30 -6.07
CA GLY A 460 -7.19 -2.71 -6.23
C GLY A 460 -6.84 -3.45 -4.94
N GLY A 461 -5.94 -4.40 -5.05
CA GLY A 461 -5.50 -5.29 -3.97
C GLY A 461 -6.13 -6.67 -4.06
N ALA A 462 -5.61 -7.60 -3.26
CA ALA A 462 -6.13 -8.94 -3.08
C ALA A 462 -7.13 -8.97 -1.93
N THR A 463 -8.26 -9.65 -2.12
CA THR A 463 -9.32 -9.85 -1.12
C THR A 463 -9.55 -11.34 -0.87
N PRO A 464 -10.18 -11.74 0.25
CA PRO A 464 -10.56 -13.14 0.46
C PRO A 464 -11.45 -13.61 -0.70
N ASN A 465 -11.17 -14.79 -1.23
CA ASN A 465 -12.07 -15.39 -2.22
C ASN A 465 -13.45 -15.66 -1.59
N PRO A 466 -14.56 -15.25 -2.23
CA PRO A 466 -15.90 -15.46 -1.68
C PRO A 466 -16.32 -16.95 -1.63
N ASN A 467 -15.63 -17.83 -2.35
CA ASN A 467 -15.85 -19.28 -2.24
C ASN A 467 -15.14 -19.82 -0.99
N PRO A 468 -15.89 -20.31 0.02
CA PRO A 468 -15.29 -20.71 1.30
C PRO A 468 -14.31 -21.88 1.17
N THR A 469 -14.45 -22.74 0.18
CA THR A 469 -13.51 -23.84 -0.07
C THR A 469 -12.18 -23.33 -0.59
N VAL A 470 -12.19 -22.33 -1.46
CA VAL A 470 -11.00 -21.68 -2.02
C VAL A 470 -10.36 -20.77 -0.98
N ALA A 471 -11.16 -19.99 -0.25
CA ALA A 471 -10.68 -19.13 0.84
C ALA A 471 -10.01 -19.95 1.96
N ALA A 472 -10.56 -21.07 2.35
CA ALA A 472 -9.97 -21.97 3.36
C ALA A 472 -8.63 -22.57 2.92
N ALA A 473 -8.35 -22.61 1.61
CA ALA A 473 -7.08 -22.98 1.02
C ALA A 473 -6.13 -21.78 0.82
N GLY A 474 -6.47 -20.58 1.33
CA GLY A 474 -5.70 -19.35 1.14
C GLY A 474 -5.91 -18.67 -0.21
N GLY A 475 -6.95 -19.06 -0.97
CA GLY A 475 -7.25 -18.45 -2.26
C GLY A 475 -7.68 -16.99 -2.13
N GLN A 476 -7.14 -16.15 -3.01
CA GLN A 476 -7.37 -14.71 -3.07
C GLN A 476 -7.92 -14.32 -4.43
N ASP A 477 -8.69 -13.25 -4.46
CA ASP A 477 -9.19 -12.62 -5.69
C ASP A 477 -8.67 -11.19 -5.79
N PHE A 478 -8.46 -10.71 -7.01
CA PHE A 478 -7.98 -9.34 -7.24
C PHE A 478 -9.12 -8.39 -7.58
N GLN A 479 -8.95 -7.15 -7.11
CA GLN A 479 -9.86 -6.02 -7.35
C GLN A 479 -9.23 -5.02 -8.34
N ASN A 480 -10.10 -4.24 -9.01
CA ASN A 480 -9.73 -3.02 -9.73
C ASN A 480 -10.59 -1.82 -9.32
N ASP A 481 -11.25 -1.93 -8.18
CA ASP A 481 -12.07 -0.85 -7.63
C ASP A 481 -11.20 0.33 -7.19
N LEU A 482 -11.71 1.53 -7.43
CA LEU A 482 -11.10 2.79 -7.03
C LEU A 482 -11.96 3.48 -5.98
N TRP A 483 -11.36 3.80 -4.86
CA TRP A 483 -12.03 4.42 -3.73
C TRP A 483 -11.35 5.72 -3.33
N THR A 484 -12.14 6.63 -2.74
CA THR A 484 -11.62 7.79 -2.03
C THR A 484 -12.15 7.82 -0.61
N TYR A 485 -11.34 8.36 0.28
CA TYR A 485 -11.71 8.62 1.67
C TYR A 485 -11.40 10.06 2.01
N GLN A 486 -12.39 10.76 2.58
CA GLN A 486 -12.24 12.13 3.04
C GLN A 486 -12.02 12.12 4.55
N PRO A 487 -10.77 12.40 5.04
CA PRO A 487 -10.45 12.47 6.46
C PRO A 487 -11.19 13.56 7.23
#